data_e5cd6ccdd362bc43dcee5951c2cbf13a
#
_entry.id   e5cd6ccdd362bc43dcee5951c2cbf13a
#
_cell.length_a   1.000
_cell.length_b   1.000
_cell.length_c   1.000
_cell.angle_alpha   90.00
_cell.angle_beta   90.00
_cell.angle_gamma   90.00
#
_symmetry.space_group_name_H-M   'P 1'
#
loop_
_entity.id
_entity.type
_entity.pdbx_description
1 polymer ?
#
loop_
_entity_poly.entity_id
_entity_poly.type
_entity_poly.pdbx_seq_one_letter_code
_entity_poly.pdbx_strand_id
1 'polypeptide(L)'
;DGKRLGINIVYKEQKYPKGLPDAFLLGERFINNKNVALILGDNFFYGQNLTSKLINCTKLKSGAKVILHKVIKPDLFGVAKTSKSGKILSIKEKPKKYFSDLAITGLYFFDKKVVEYAKKLKPSSRNELEITDLLKFYLKKKKLISDILGRGGAWLDTGSIEDFYKTSAFVSAIENRQGFKIACLEEIAFNNKWIGKKEILDATQFYGK
;
A
#
# COMPACT_ATOMS: atom_id res chain seq x y z
N ASP A 1 2.65 -20.20 5.41
CA ASP A 1 1.61 -20.04 6.41
C ASP A 1 1.89 -18.85 7.38
N GLY A 2 3.11 -18.30 7.38
CA GLY A 2 3.53 -17.15 8.20
C GLY A 2 3.91 -17.49 9.65
N LYS A 3 3.81 -18.73 10.08
CA LYS A 3 4.11 -19.13 11.47
C LYS A 3 5.51 -18.72 11.93
N ARG A 4 6.52 -18.83 11.05
CA ARG A 4 7.90 -18.41 11.36
C ARG A 4 8.00 -16.94 11.78
N LEU A 5 7.09 -16.10 11.31
CA LEU A 5 7.03 -14.67 11.61
C LEU A 5 5.94 -14.32 12.64
N GLY A 6 5.29 -15.33 13.24
CA GLY A 6 4.20 -15.12 14.21
C GLY A 6 2.94 -14.53 13.61
N ILE A 7 2.72 -14.66 12.29
CA ILE A 7 1.54 -14.16 11.59
C ILE A 7 0.79 -15.29 10.87
N ASN A 8 -0.47 -15.04 10.54
CA ASN A 8 -1.27 -15.96 9.74
C ASN A 8 -1.37 -15.47 8.30
N ILE A 9 -0.92 -16.28 7.35
CA ILE A 9 -1.00 -15.99 5.90
C ILE A 9 -1.98 -16.95 5.24
N VAL A 10 -2.94 -16.39 4.53
CA VAL A 10 -3.92 -17.11 3.71
C VAL A 10 -3.70 -16.73 2.25
N TYR A 11 -3.57 -17.73 1.39
CA TYR A 11 -3.37 -17.53 -0.04
C TYR A 11 -4.70 -17.58 -0.78
N LYS A 12 -4.87 -16.67 -1.75
CA LYS A 12 -6.00 -16.63 -2.66
C LYS A 12 -5.51 -16.31 -4.06
N GLU A 13 -6.02 -17.04 -5.03
CA GLU A 13 -5.72 -16.85 -6.44
C GLU A 13 -6.81 -16.00 -7.10
N GLN A 14 -6.40 -14.97 -7.84
CA GLN A 14 -7.24 -14.24 -8.78
C GLN A 14 -7.01 -14.82 -10.18
N LYS A 15 -7.93 -15.68 -10.64
CA LYS A 15 -7.78 -16.40 -11.92
C LYS A 15 -7.67 -15.50 -13.16
N TYR A 16 -8.28 -14.33 -13.11
CA TYR A 16 -8.31 -13.34 -14.20
C TYR A 16 -8.06 -11.95 -13.63
N PRO A 17 -7.38 -11.04 -14.37
CA PRO A 17 -7.10 -9.69 -13.93
C PRO A 17 -8.38 -8.83 -13.94
N LYS A 18 -9.18 -8.92 -12.88
CA LYS A 18 -10.44 -8.17 -12.72
C LYS A 18 -10.26 -6.81 -12.03
N GLY A 19 -9.03 -6.41 -11.77
CA GLY A 19 -8.69 -5.16 -11.08
C GLY A 19 -8.51 -5.34 -9.56
N LEU A 20 -7.92 -4.33 -8.92
CA LEU A 20 -7.55 -4.37 -7.50
C LEU A 20 -8.73 -4.58 -6.54
N PRO A 21 -9.91 -3.96 -6.72
CA PRO A 21 -11.03 -4.16 -5.82
C PRO A 21 -11.57 -5.59 -5.75
N ASP A 22 -11.30 -6.44 -6.76
CA ASP A 22 -11.66 -7.85 -6.73
C ASP A 22 -10.96 -8.61 -5.58
N ALA A 23 -9.79 -8.15 -5.14
CA ALA A 23 -9.10 -8.70 -3.97
C ALA A 23 -9.97 -8.64 -2.69
N PHE A 24 -10.80 -7.61 -2.52
CA PHE A 24 -11.73 -7.53 -1.38
C PHE A 24 -12.87 -8.53 -1.48
N LEU A 25 -13.31 -8.85 -2.69
CA LEU A 25 -14.35 -9.86 -2.92
C LEU A 25 -13.81 -11.26 -2.66
N LEU A 26 -12.63 -11.57 -3.19
CA LEU A 26 -11.93 -12.83 -2.94
C LEU A 26 -11.56 -13.02 -1.47
N GLY A 27 -11.18 -11.93 -0.81
CA GLY A 27 -10.77 -11.90 0.59
C GLY A 27 -11.91 -11.69 1.60
N GLU A 28 -13.18 -11.63 1.19
CA GLU A 28 -14.32 -11.27 2.05
C GLU A 28 -14.36 -12.07 3.35
N ARG A 29 -14.20 -13.39 3.28
CA ARG A 29 -14.18 -14.26 4.47
C ARG A 29 -12.98 -13.97 5.40
N PHE A 30 -11.83 -13.67 4.83
CA PHE A 30 -10.63 -13.31 5.58
C PHE A 30 -10.79 -11.94 6.26
N ILE A 31 -11.33 -10.96 5.55
CA ILE A 31 -11.61 -9.60 6.07
C ILE A 31 -12.61 -9.67 7.23
N ASN A 32 -13.60 -10.57 7.14
CA ASN A 32 -14.57 -10.84 8.20
C ASN A 32 -15.15 -9.57 8.85
N ASN A 33 -15.60 -8.63 8.02
CA ASN A 33 -16.20 -7.37 8.44
C ASN A 33 -15.30 -6.49 9.35
N LYS A 34 -13.97 -6.61 9.20
CA LYS A 34 -12.98 -5.79 9.90
C LYS A 34 -12.40 -4.72 8.98
N ASN A 35 -11.68 -3.77 9.56
CA ASN A 35 -10.85 -2.85 8.78
C ASN A 35 -9.72 -3.63 8.12
N VAL A 36 -9.28 -3.16 6.94
CA VAL A 36 -8.28 -3.84 6.12
C VAL A 36 -7.32 -2.84 5.50
N ALA A 37 -6.06 -3.25 5.39
CA ALA A 37 -5.08 -2.60 4.54
C ALA A 37 -4.86 -3.44 3.28
N LEU A 38 -4.74 -2.78 2.13
CA LEU A 38 -4.31 -3.37 0.86
C LEU A 38 -2.98 -2.74 0.48
N ILE A 39 -1.98 -3.58 0.26
CA ILE A 39 -0.69 -3.18 -0.30
C ILE A 39 -0.44 -3.94 -1.59
N LEU A 40 0.06 -3.25 -2.61
CA LEU A 40 0.47 -3.86 -3.87
C LEU A 40 1.88 -4.45 -3.70
N GLY A 41 2.09 -5.67 -4.20
CA GLY A 41 3.33 -6.42 -4.00
C GLY A 41 4.55 -5.85 -4.73
N ASP A 42 4.33 -4.97 -5.70
CA ASP A 42 5.34 -4.26 -6.48
C ASP A 42 5.66 -2.85 -5.94
N ASN A 43 5.06 -2.46 -4.81
CA ASN A 43 5.27 -1.14 -4.23
C ASN A 43 6.27 -1.19 -3.07
N PHE A 44 7.32 -0.42 -3.19
CA PHE A 44 8.34 -0.24 -2.17
C PHE A 44 8.22 1.14 -1.51
N PHE A 45 8.23 1.16 -0.18
CA PHE A 45 8.16 2.37 0.63
C PHE A 45 9.37 2.46 1.56
N TYR A 46 9.98 3.62 1.61
CA TYR A 46 11.08 3.92 2.53
C TYR A 46 10.96 5.35 3.05
N GLY A 47 11.33 5.58 4.29
CA GLY A 47 11.39 6.94 4.79
C GLY A 47 11.30 7.05 6.30
N GLN A 48 11.76 8.20 6.78
CA GLN A 48 11.69 8.54 8.19
C GLN A 48 10.25 8.59 8.69
N ASN A 49 9.99 8.03 9.86
CA ASN A 49 8.65 7.97 10.48
C ASN A 49 7.59 7.18 9.69
N LEU A 50 7.99 6.35 8.70
CA LEU A 50 7.05 5.54 7.93
C LEU A 50 6.25 4.61 8.85
N THR A 51 6.92 3.88 9.74
CA THR A 51 6.26 2.97 10.70
C THR A 51 5.20 3.69 11.54
N SER A 52 5.53 4.85 12.12
CA SER A 52 4.57 5.63 12.91
C SER A 52 3.39 6.10 12.06
N LYS A 53 3.63 6.50 10.81
CA LYS A 53 2.59 6.89 9.85
C LYS A 53 1.67 5.71 9.55
N LEU A 54 2.21 4.51 9.30
CA LEU A 54 1.44 3.30 9.04
C LEU A 54 0.60 2.90 10.26
N ILE A 55 1.17 2.91 11.46
CA ILE A 55 0.42 2.65 12.70
C ILE A 55 -0.74 3.65 12.86
N ASN A 56 -0.55 4.92 12.53
CA ASN A 56 -1.64 5.90 12.57
C ASN A 56 -2.71 5.62 11.51
N CYS A 57 -2.35 5.07 10.35
CA CYS A 57 -3.31 4.65 9.34
C CYS A 57 -4.18 3.48 9.82
N THR A 58 -3.63 2.53 10.59
CA THR A 58 -4.40 1.39 11.12
C THR A 58 -5.43 1.79 12.18
N LYS A 59 -5.30 2.99 12.79
CA LYS A 59 -6.27 3.53 13.75
C LYS A 59 -7.53 4.10 13.09
N LEU A 60 -7.72 3.92 11.79
CA LEU A 60 -8.89 4.37 11.04
C LEU A 60 -10.18 3.80 11.65
N LYS A 61 -11.05 4.66 12.16
CA LYS A 61 -12.35 4.26 12.74
C LYS A 61 -13.42 4.02 11.67
N SER A 62 -13.43 4.86 10.63
CA SER A 62 -14.36 4.73 9.49
C SER A 62 -13.82 5.46 8.28
N GLY A 63 -14.22 5.00 7.08
CA GLY A 63 -13.82 5.61 5.82
C GLY A 63 -12.64 4.92 5.17
N ALA A 64 -11.91 5.64 4.33
CA ALA A 64 -10.70 5.18 3.69
C ALA A 64 -9.57 6.19 3.85
N LYS A 65 -8.35 5.70 3.89
CA LYS A 65 -7.14 6.50 3.93
C LYS A 65 -6.15 6.00 2.88
N VAL A 66 -5.54 6.95 2.17
CA VAL A 66 -4.54 6.69 1.14
C VAL A 66 -3.26 7.46 1.43
N ILE A 67 -2.15 6.93 0.96
CA ILE A 67 -0.86 7.63 0.96
C ILE A 67 -0.68 8.25 -0.41
N LEU A 68 -0.35 9.54 -0.45
CA LEU A 68 -0.04 10.28 -1.67
C LEU A 68 1.46 10.53 -1.77
N HIS A 69 1.99 10.47 -2.97
CA HIS A 69 3.37 10.83 -3.27
C HIS A 69 3.45 11.69 -4.53
N LYS A 70 4.36 12.67 -4.52
CA LYS A 70 4.58 13.54 -5.66
C LYS A 70 5.40 12.81 -6.73
N VAL A 71 4.92 12.82 -7.98
CA VAL A 71 5.54 12.12 -9.10
C VAL A 71 5.74 13.06 -10.29
N ILE A 72 6.71 12.70 -11.15
CA ILE A 72 7.01 13.45 -12.38
C ILE A 72 6.07 13.04 -13.53
N LYS A 73 5.63 11.76 -13.54
CA LYS A 73 4.74 11.19 -14.58
C LYS A 73 3.40 10.79 -13.98
N PRO A 74 2.49 11.74 -13.71
CA PRO A 74 1.21 11.44 -13.06
C PRO A 74 0.21 10.69 -13.94
N ASP A 75 0.41 10.65 -15.24
CA ASP A 75 -0.41 9.94 -16.22
C ASP A 75 -0.32 8.41 -16.11
N LEU A 76 0.67 7.90 -15.39
CA LEU A 76 0.83 6.46 -15.12
C LEU A 76 -0.03 5.97 -13.95
N PHE A 77 -0.55 6.86 -13.10
CA PHE A 77 -1.14 6.54 -11.81
C PHE A 77 -2.55 7.12 -11.65
N GLY A 78 -3.28 6.59 -10.68
CA GLY A 78 -4.39 7.30 -10.08
C GLY A 78 -3.87 8.53 -9.34
N VAL A 79 -4.44 9.69 -9.59
CA VAL A 79 -3.97 10.96 -9.01
C VAL A 79 -5.08 11.68 -8.25
N ALA A 80 -4.69 12.41 -7.20
CA ALA A 80 -5.61 13.17 -6.37
C ALA A 80 -5.30 14.67 -6.39
N LYS A 81 -6.35 15.51 -6.49
CA LYS A 81 -6.26 16.93 -6.13
C LYS A 81 -6.57 17.09 -4.66
N THR A 82 -5.77 17.88 -3.95
CA THR A 82 -5.99 18.20 -2.55
C THR A 82 -6.17 19.70 -2.35
N SER A 83 -6.88 20.06 -1.29
CA SER A 83 -6.90 21.44 -0.78
C SER A 83 -5.56 21.80 -0.12
N LYS A 84 -5.36 23.06 0.21
CA LYS A 84 -4.21 23.50 1.01
C LYS A 84 -4.11 22.80 2.38
N SER A 85 -5.24 22.36 2.93
CA SER A 85 -5.29 21.59 4.18
C SER A 85 -5.09 20.08 4.01
N GLY A 86 -4.73 19.58 2.80
CA GLY A 86 -4.51 18.16 2.51
C GLY A 86 -5.77 17.32 2.29
N LYS A 87 -6.97 17.96 2.29
CA LYS A 87 -8.22 17.21 2.01
C LYS A 87 -8.33 16.88 0.53
N ILE A 88 -8.65 15.62 0.21
CA ILE A 88 -8.89 15.20 -1.17
C ILE A 88 -10.16 15.87 -1.70
N LEU A 89 -10.04 16.54 -2.83
CA LEU A 89 -11.11 17.22 -3.54
C LEU A 89 -11.65 16.37 -4.70
N SER A 90 -10.76 15.73 -5.44
CA SER A 90 -11.11 14.90 -6.59
C SER A 90 -10.01 13.92 -6.92
N ILE A 91 -10.38 12.83 -7.62
CA ILE A 91 -9.50 11.75 -8.03
C ILE A 91 -9.72 11.46 -9.50
N LYS A 92 -8.65 11.17 -10.22
CA LYS A 92 -8.68 10.73 -11.61
C LYS A 92 -7.72 9.59 -11.86
N GLU A 93 -8.20 8.55 -12.55
CA GLU A 93 -7.37 7.42 -12.99
C GLU A 93 -6.61 7.81 -14.25
N LYS A 94 -5.29 7.60 -14.27
CA LYS A 94 -4.38 7.73 -15.41
C LYS A 94 -4.76 8.87 -16.37
N PRO A 95 -4.69 10.15 -15.93
CA PRO A 95 -5.24 11.26 -16.69
C PRO A 95 -4.37 11.55 -17.93
N LYS A 96 -4.99 11.56 -19.12
CA LYS A 96 -4.32 11.92 -20.39
C LYS A 96 -3.86 13.40 -20.46
N LYS A 97 -4.50 14.29 -19.70
CA LYS A 97 -4.11 15.70 -19.54
C LYS A 97 -3.72 15.93 -18.10
N TYR A 98 -2.75 16.81 -17.87
CA TYR A 98 -2.31 17.15 -16.51
C TYR A 98 -3.51 17.46 -15.61
N PHE A 99 -3.52 16.81 -14.45
CA PHE A 99 -4.57 16.95 -13.45
C PHE A 99 -4.00 17.29 -12.07
N SER A 100 -3.00 16.54 -11.61
CA SER A 100 -2.28 16.70 -10.36
C SER A 100 -0.99 15.91 -10.43
N ASP A 101 0.04 16.31 -9.69
CA ASP A 101 1.29 15.56 -9.51
C ASP A 101 1.29 14.66 -8.27
N LEU A 102 0.16 14.58 -7.53
CA LEU A 102 0.02 13.72 -6.37
C LEU A 102 -0.59 12.37 -6.76
N ALA A 103 0.28 11.38 -6.96
CA ALA A 103 -0.12 10.00 -7.20
C ALA A 103 -0.65 9.34 -5.92
N ILE A 104 -1.67 8.52 -6.07
CA ILE A 104 -2.15 7.61 -5.04
C ILE A 104 -1.25 6.38 -5.10
N THR A 105 -0.51 6.13 -4.03
CA THR A 105 0.40 4.98 -3.96
C THR A 105 -0.37 3.67 -3.82
N GLY A 106 0.32 2.54 -3.98
CA GLY A 106 -0.26 1.20 -3.83
C GLY A 106 -0.50 0.76 -2.39
N LEU A 107 -0.77 1.68 -1.48
CA LEU A 107 -1.06 1.38 -0.07
C LEU A 107 -2.33 2.09 0.40
N TYR A 108 -3.32 1.29 0.76
CA TYR A 108 -4.67 1.72 1.06
C TYR A 108 -5.14 1.17 2.39
N PHE A 109 -5.93 1.95 3.13
CA PHE A 109 -6.56 1.54 4.37
C PHE A 109 -8.06 1.79 4.26
N PHE A 110 -8.86 0.79 4.60
CA PHE A 110 -10.31 0.86 4.47
C PHE A 110 -11.00 0.39 5.74
N ASP A 111 -12.15 0.96 6.01
CA ASP A 111 -13.07 0.45 7.01
C ASP A 111 -13.78 -0.82 6.51
N LYS A 112 -14.51 -1.47 7.40
CA LYS A 112 -15.26 -2.71 7.14
C LYS A 112 -16.26 -2.63 5.97
N LYS A 113 -16.60 -1.44 5.45
CA LYS A 113 -17.54 -1.27 4.35
C LYS A 113 -16.91 -1.48 2.96
N VAL A 114 -15.61 -1.70 2.89
CA VAL A 114 -14.90 -1.85 1.62
C VAL A 114 -15.47 -2.94 0.73
N VAL A 115 -15.82 -4.10 1.31
CA VAL A 115 -16.40 -5.22 0.56
C VAL A 115 -17.77 -4.85 -0.02
N GLU A 116 -18.62 -4.19 0.79
CA GLU A 116 -19.93 -3.70 0.33
C GLU A 116 -19.79 -2.74 -0.86
N TYR A 117 -18.81 -1.85 -0.81
CA TYR A 117 -18.59 -0.89 -1.89
C TYR A 117 -17.94 -1.54 -3.11
N ALA A 118 -17.03 -2.48 -2.92
CA ALA A 118 -16.43 -3.25 -4.02
C ALA A 118 -17.49 -4.03 -4.80
N LYS A 119 -18.50 -4.63 -4.14
CA LYS A 119 -19.65 -5.31 -4.78
C LYS A 119 -20.50 -4.39 -5.67
N LYS A 120 -20.44 -3.07 -5.46
CA LYS A 120 -21.23 -2.07 -6.22
C LYS A 120 -20.47 -1.49 -7.41
N LEU A 121 -19.19 -1.83 -7.56
CA LEU A 121 -18.39 -1.36 -8.69
C LEU A 121 -18.83 -2.01 -10.00
N LYS A 122 -18.69 -1.25 -11.07
CA LYS A 122 -18.82 -1.75 -12.44
C LYS A 122 -17.45 -1.73 -13.11
N PRO A 123 -17.14 -2.71 -13.97
CA PRO A 123 -15.90 -2.68 -14.74
C PRO A 123 -15.78 -1.39 -15.57
N SER A 124 -14.56 -0.87 -15.67
CA SER A 124 -14.20 0.24 -16.54
C SER A 124 -14.16 -0.18 -18.01
N SER A 125 -13.82 0.75 -18.90
CA SER A 125 -13.53 0.46 -20.33
C SER A 125 -12.36 -0.52 -20.52
N ARG A 126 -11.54 -0.76 -19.49
CA ARG A 126 -10.49 -1.77 -19.49
C ARG A 126 -10.98 -3.14 -19.02
N ASN A 127 -12.28 -3.29 -18.77
CA ASN A 127 -12.91 -4.48 -18.19
C ASN A 127 -12.38 -4.83 -16.78
N GLU A 128 -11.90 -3.83 -16.02
CA GLU A 128 -11.36 -3.96 -14.67
C GLU A 128 -12.15 -3.13 -13.67
N LEU A 129 -12.23 -3.61 -12.43
CA LEU A 129 -12.69 -2.81 -11.30
C LEU A 129 -11.57 -1.84 -10.89
N GLU A 130 -11.85 -0.54 -10.96
CA GLU A 130 -10.84 0.48 -10.66
C GLU A 130 -10.81 0.81 -9.16
N ILE A 131 -9.61 0.81 -8.59
CA ILE A 131 -9.44 1.21 -7.17
C ILE A 131 -9.84 2.68 -6.97
N THR A 132 -9.61 3.54 -7.95
CA THR A 132 -10.02 4.95 -7.91
C THR A 132 -11.53 5.10 -7.87
N ASP A 133 -12.30 4.21 -8.50
CA ASP A 133 -13.76 4.24 -8.41
C ASP A 133 -14.23 3.80 -7.03
N LEU A 134 -13.59 2.81 -6.42
CA LEU A 134 -13.82 2.46 -5.02
C LEU A 134 -13.57 3.67 -4.09
N LEU A 135 -12.45 4.36 -4.29
CA LEU A 135 -12.13 5.57 -3.50
C LEU A 135 -13.13 6.71 -3.70
N LYS A 136 -13.72 6.84 -4.90
CA LYS A 136 -14.78 7.82 -5.18
C LYS A 136 -16.05 7.60 -4.37
N PHE A 137 -16.37 6.34 -3.99
CA PHE A 137 -17.48 6.09 -3.05
C PHE A 137 -17.21 6.72 -1.69
N TYR A 138 -16.00 6.56 -1.17
CA TYR A 138 -15.59 7.18 0.09
C TYR A 138 -15.51 8.70 -0.02
N LEU A 139 -15.03 9.22 -1.16
CA LEU A 139 -14.95 10.66 -1.41
C LEU A 139 -16.33 11.32 -1.40
N LYS A 140 -17.31 10.72 -2.13
CA LYS A 140 -18.70 11.19 -2.14
C LYS A 140 -19.31 11.23 -0.73
N LYS A 141 -18.92 10.30 0.13
CA LYS A 141 -19.38 10.26 1.55
C LYS A 141 -18.56 11.16 2.47
N LYS A 142 -17.60 11.94 1.94
CA LYS A 142 -16.68 12.80 2.73
C LYS A 142 -15.88 12.00 3.77
N LYS A 143 -15.59 10.72 3.47
CA LYS A 143 -14.87 9.76 4.33
C LYS A 143 -13.55 9.29 3.73
N LEU A 144 -13.00 9.99 2.76
CA LEU A 144 -11.67 9.74 2.21
C LEU A 144 -10.70 10.78 2.72
N ILE A 145 -9.64 10.32 3.38
CA ILE A 145 -8.54 11.14 3.89
C ILE A 145 -7.22 10.69 3.28
N SER A 146 -6.22 11.55 3.31
CA SER A 146 -4.89 11.23 2.82
C SER A 146 -3.80 11.69 3.77
N ASP A 147 -2.66 10.98 3.69
CA ASP A 147 -1.37 11.47 4.16
C ASP A 147 -0.43 11.61 2.97
N ILE A 148 0.45 12.59 3.01
CA ILE A 148 1.48 12.77 1.98
C ILE A 148 2.79 12.16 2.50
N LEU A 149 3.41 11.31 1.66
CA LEU A 149 4.77 10.89 1.88
C LEU A 149 5.68 12.07 1.54
N GLY A 150 6.28 12.67 2.57
CA GLY A 150 7.09 13.89 2.43
C GLY A 150 8.42 13.65 1.69
N ARG A 151 9.22 14.73 1.50
CA ARG A 151 10.50 14.69 0.77
C ARG A 151 11.53 13.70 1.32
N GLY A 152 11.47 13.37 2.60
CA GLY A 152 12.33 12.36 3.22
C GLY A 152 11.86 10.92 3.00
N GLY A 153 10.77 10.71 2.26
CA GLY A 153 10.24 9.40 1.92
C GLY A 153 10.44 9.08 0.44
N ALA A 154 10.63 7.81 0.13
CA ALA A 154 10.64 7.27 -1.22
C ALA A 154 9.47 6.30 -1.39
N TRP A 155 8.79 6.41 -2.51
CA TRP A 155 7.86 5.43 -3.03
C TRP A 155 8.32 5.04 -4.42
N LEU A 156 8.55 3.77 -4.62
CA LEU A 156 9.03 3.18 -5.87
C LEU A 156 8.05 2.08 -6.28
N ASP A 157 7.57 2.18 -7.50
CA ASP A 157 6.76 1.15 -8.15
C ASP A 157 7.70 0.28 -8.97
N THR A 158 7.74 -1.02 -8.70
CA THR A 158 8.65 -1.97 -9.36
C THR A 158 7.97 -2.71 -10.51
N GLY A 159 6.94 -2.14 -11.11
CA GLY A 159 6.15 -2.73 -12.18
C GLY A 159 6.90 -2.91 -13.52
N SER A 160 8.10 -2.31 -13.67
CA SER A 160 8.99 -2.54 -14.82
C SER A 160 10.34 -3.08 -14.38
N ILE A 161 11.05 -3.76 -15.30
CA ILE A 161 12.42 -4.26 -15.05
C ILE A 161 13.36 -3.09 -14.69
N GLU A 162 13.21 -1.95 -15.38
CA GLU A 162 14.01 -0.76 -15.11
C GLU A 162 13.77 -0.21 -13.70
N ASP A 163 12.52 -0.11 -13.28
CA ASP A 163 12.16 0.42 -11.96
C ASP A 163 12.53 -0.58 -10.85
N PHE A 164 12.42 -1.88 -11.11
CA PHE A 164 12.94 -2.93 -10.20
C PHE A 164 14.46 -2.78 -9.98
N TYR A 165 15.23 -2.57 -11.07
CA TYR A 165 16.67 -2.35 -10.98
C TYR A 165 17.01 -1.08 -10.17
N LYS A 166 16.30 0.04 -10.43
CA LYS A 166 16.48 1.29 -9.68
C LYS A 166 16.18 1.11 -8.20
N THR A 167 15.11 0.38 -7.88
CA THR A 167 14.74 0.07 -6.49
C THR A 167 15.79 -0.79 -5.81
N SER A 168 16.32 -1.81 -6.49
CA SER A 168 17.38 -2.68 -5.96
C SER A 168 18.66 -1.89 -5.70
N ALA A 169 19.04 -0.98 -6.60
CA ALA A 169 20.19 -0.11 -6.42
C ALA A 169 20.00 0.84 -5.21
N PHE A 170 18.80 1.41 -5.05
CA PHE A 170 18.46 2.25 -3.91
C PHE A 170 18.59 1.48 -2.59
N VAL A 171 17.99 0.28 -2.50
CA VAL A 171 18.06 -0.59 -1.31
C VAL A 171 19.51 -0.91 -0.98
N SER A 172 20.28 -1.36 -1.97
CA SER A 172 21.70 -1.70 -1.80
C SER A 172 22.52 -0.53 -1.29
N ALA A 173 22.31 0.67 -1.82
CA ALA A 173 23.03 1.88 -1.40
C ALA A 173 22.74 2.23 0.07
N ILE A 174 21.49 2.12 0.51
CA ILE A 174 21.09 2.42 1.88
C ILE A 174 21.62 1.35 2.85
N GLU A 175 21.43 0.07 2.54
CA GLU A 175 21.86 -1.04 3.39
C GLU A 175 23.38 -1.05 3.57
N ASN A 176 24.14 -0.91 2.48
CA ASN A 176 25.60 -0.87 2.52
C ASN A 176 26.14 0.34 3.31
N ARG A 177 25.44 1.47 3.28
CA ARG A 177 25.84 2.67 4.01
C ARG A 177 25.51 2.61 5.50
N GLN A 178 24.33 2.07 5.84
CA GLN A 178 23.80 2.12 7.21
C GLN A 178 24.06 0.83 8.00
N GLY A 179 24.35 -0.28 7.32
CA GLY A 179 24.66 -1.55 7.98
C GLY A 179 23.44 -2.32 8.50
N PHE A 180 22.21 -1.92 8.15
CA PHE A 180 21.02 -2.72 8.47
C PHE A 180 20.19 -3.03 7.25
N LYS A 181 19.36 -4.07 7.37
CA LYS A 181 18.45 -4.51 6.33
C LYS A 181 17.18 -3.67 6.28
N ILE A 182 16.78 -3.27 5.09
CA ILE A 182 15.48 -2.64 4.88
C ILE A 182 14.40 -3.73 4.87
N ALA A 183 13.28 -3.46 5.57
CA ALA A 183 12.14 -4.36 5.66
C ALA A 183 12.51 -5.78 6.12
N CYS A 184 13.51 -5.93 7.00
CA CYS A 184 13.85 -7.22 7.59
C CYS A 184 12.65 -7.77 8.37
N LEU A 185 12.04 -8.84 7.84
CA LEU A 185 10.79 -9.37 8.37
C LEU A 185 10.95 -9.90 9.79
N GLU A 186 12.07 -10.53 10.09
CA GLU A 186 12.39 -11.10 11.39
C GLU A 186 12.61 -10.00 12.43
N GLU A 187 13.30 -8.93 12.07
CA GLU A 187 13.48 -7.77 12.95
C GLU A 187 12.14 -7.10 13.25
N ILE A 188 11.29 -6.91 12.22
CA ILE A 188 9.94 -6.36 12.37
C ILE A 188 9.10 -7.25 13.29
N ALA A 189 9.11 -8.56 13.10
CA ALA A 189 8.36 -9.50 13.90
C ALA A 189 8.84 -9.51 15.37
N PHE A 190 10.15 -9.46 15.58
CA PHE A 190 10.73 -9.40 16.92
C PHE A 190 10.39 -8.10 17.65
N ASN A 191 10.54 -6.95 16.99
CA ASN A 191 10.20 -5.65 17.56
C ASN A 191 8.71 -5.52 17.91
N ASN A 192 7.84 -6.20 17.16
CA ASN A 192 6.41 -6.29 17.46
C ASN A 192 6.05 -7.42 18.45
N LYS A 193 7.04 -8.16 18.98
CA LYS A 193 6.85 -9.28 19.90
C LYS A 193 6.01 -10.42 19.32
N TRP A 194 6.03 -10.60 18.01
CA TRP A 194 5.37 -11.71 17.32
C TRP A 194 6.21 -12.99 17.38
N ILE A 195 7.54 -12.84 17.45
CA ILE A 195 8.51 -13.93 17.64
C ILE A 195 9.45 -13.60 18.79
N GLY A 196 10.13 -14.63 19.30
CA GLY A 196 11.10 -14.52 20.38
C GLY A 196 12.54 -14.40 19.88
N LYS A 197 13.48 -14.34 20.86
CA LYS A 197 14.91 -14.21 20.57
C LYS A 197 15.47 -15.42 19.82
N LYS A 198 14.95 -16.62 20.06
CA LYS A 198 15.40 -17.84 19.39
C LYS A 198 15.15 -17.74 17.87
N GLU A 199 13.92 -17.39 17.48
CA GLU A 199 13.53 -17.33 16.07
C GLU A 199 14.36 -16.28 15.30
N ILE A 200 14.70 -15.13 15.92
CA ILE A 200 15.53 -14.12 15.28
C ILE A 200 16.99 -14.59 15.14
N LEU A 201 17.52 -15.30 16.15
CA LEU A 201 18.87 -15.86 16.07
C LEU A 201 18.98 -16.93 14.98
N ASP A 202 17.99 -17.80 14.87
CA ASP A 202 17.93 -18.80 13.81
C ASP A 202 17.92 -18.16 12.41
N ALA A 203 17.24 -17.03 12.27
CA ALA A 203 17.17 -16.28 11.01
C ALA A 203 18.51 -15.65 10.60
N THR A 204 19.42 -15.33 11.53
CA THR A 204 20.72 -14.72 11.18
C THR A 204 21.58 -15.62 10.28
N GLN A 205 21.36 -16.94 10.32
CA GLN A 205 22.06 -17.88 9.45
C GLN A 205 21.80 -17.64 7.96
N PHE A 206 20.66 -17.03 7.60
CA PHE A 206 20.29 -16.73 6.21
C PHE A 206 20.89 -15.41 5.69
N TYR A 207 21.26 -14.50 6.58
CA TYR A 207 21.71 -13.16 6.20
C TYR A 207 23.24 -13.02 6.12
N GLY A 208 23.98 -14.07 6.49
CA GLY A 208 25.44 -14.04 6.58
C GLY A 208 25.92 -13.22 7.80
N LYS A 209 27.23 -13.35 8.05
CA LYS A 209 27.90 -12.52 9.09
C LYS A 209 28.23 -11.14 8.57
#